data_e9c4c47cb4adfd40d9a196397f739fce
#
_entry.id   e9c4c47cb4adfd40d9a196397f739fce
#
_cell.length_a   1.000
_cell.length_b   1.000
_cell.length_c   1.000
_cell.angle_alpha   90.00
_cell.angle_beta   90.00
_cell.angle_gamma   90.00
#
_symmetry.space_group_name_H-M   'P 1'
#
loop_
_entity.id
_entity.type
_entity.pdbx_description
1 polymer ?
#
loop_
_entity_poly.entity_id
_entity_poly.type
_entity_poly.pdbx_seq_one_letter_code
_entity_poly.pdbx_strand_id
1 'polypeptide(L)'
;MSLDCDLTVLEELTSNAKQIQDDVLTKILKANANTEYLQRFLQGSADKELFKKNVPVVSYEDVKPYIDRVANGEPSDVISGEPITAFLVSSGTSSGNQKIFPANNIFFKNIQIFYTLGSLVMSKCFDGYKQGKVIRFTFTHPISTTPGGLPLAPTVTSFTKSEYFRSLPKNSPSPYQIIMCTDAKQSMYCQLLCGLVQRDEVASVGAVFAAVLVQVIHFLENYWKELASNIRFGHVSEWITDLSCRDSVSTVLVEPNPELADLIENVCGKKSWQGIVSLLWPKAKCIEAIFTGSMAQYIPTLEFYTNNELSLVSLRYASSEAFFGLNLEPLSKNVSYTFLPNMSYFEFLDVDGGAEGEIVDLVNVKLGRYMRSWSQTFPLIFFFLMERLVLSWTFFVSRGCSITQYKTPICISSAEALKVLEDKVLARFFNDKSPTI
;
A
#
# COMPACT_ATOMS: atom_id res chain seq x y z
N MET A 1 15.80 4.08 -19.03
CA MET A 1 14.47 4.42 -19.56
C MET A 1 14.17 5.79 -19.02
N SER A 2 14.01 6.81 -19.84
CA SER A 2 13.58 8.14 -19.40
C SER A 2 12.16 8.02 -18.85
N LEU A 3 11.83 8.78 -17.81
CA LEU A 3 10.53 8.79 -17.14
C LEU A 3 9.40 9.46 -17.96
N ASP A 4 9.59 9.65 -19.27
CA ASP A 4 8.52 10.04 -20.20
C ASP A 4 7.66 8.81 -20.54
N CYS A 5 7.05 8.22 -19.51
CA CYS A 5 6.02 7.19 -19.70
C CYS A 5 4.72 7.87 -20.15
N ASP A 6 4.28 7.57 -21.35
CA ASP A 6 2.92 7.79 -21.83
C ASP A 6 2.09 6.51 -21.60
N LEU A 7 0.78 6.62 -21.62
CA LEU A 7 -0.14 5.45 -21.52
C LEU A 7 0.01 4.45 -22.67
N THR A 8 0.62 4.84 -23.78
CA THR A 8 1.05 3.92 -24.86
C THR A 8 1.95 2.80 -24.34
N VAL A 9 2.74 3.04 -23.29
CA VAL A 9 3.53 2.00 -22.61
C VAL A 9 2.65 0.89 -22.03
N LEU A 10 1.46 1.22 -21.51
CA LEU A 10 0.53 0.20 -20.99
C LEU A 10 -0.06 -0.65 -22.12
N GLU A 11 -0.37 -0.04 -23.26
CA GLU A 11 -0.84 -0.76 -24.45
C GLU A 11 0.25 -1.68 -25.01
N GLU A 12 1.48 -1.20 -25.08
CA GLU A 12 2.64 -2.01 -25.50
C GLU A 12 2.88 -3.18 -24.55
N LEU A 13 2.82 -2.94 -23.22
CA LEU A 13 3.01 -3.99 -22.22
C LEU A 13 1.93 -5.07 -22.34
N THR A 14 0.66 -4.69 -22.47
CA THR A 14 -0.45 -5.65 -22.51
C THR A 14 -0.54 -6.38 -23.86
N SER A 15 -0.26 -5.70 -24.96
CA SER A 15 -0.27 -6.31 -26.31
C SER A 15 0.87 -7.32 -26.50
N ASN A 16 1.99 -7.13 -25.82
CA ASN A 16 3.16 -8.00 -25.90
C ASN A 16 3.34 -8.89 -24.64
N ALA A 17 2.26 -9.12 -23.89
CA ALA A 17 2.32 -9.78 -22.58
C ALA A 17 3.07 -11.13 -22.60
N LYS A 18 2.86 -11.95 -23.64
CA LYS A 18 3.53 -13.26 -23.78
C LYS A 18 5.05 -13.10 -23.87
N GLN A 19 5.53 -12.24 -24.77
CA GLN A 19 6.97 -12.02 -24.97
C GLN A 19 7.60 -11.42 -23.70
N ILE A 20 6.91 -10.47 -23.07
CA ILE A 20 7.38 -9.83 -21.86
C ILE A 20 7.47 -10.82 -20.69
N GLN A 21 6.46 -11.69 -20.51
CA GLN A 21 6.50 -12.74 -19.50
C GLN A 21 7.64 -13.74 -19.74
N ASP A 22 7.88 -14.12 -21.00
CA ASP A 22 9.00 -14.95 -21.39
C ASP A 22 10.36 -14.30 -21.10
N ASP A 23 10.48 -12.99 -21.35
CA ASP A 23 11.70 -12.22 -21.08
C ASP A 23 11.91 -12.04 -19.57
N VAL A 24 10.85 -11.79 -18.81
CA VAL A 24 10.90 -11.67 -17.33
C VAL A 24 11.36 -12.98 -16.73
N LEU A 25 10.74 -14.11 -17.10
CA LEU A 25 11.15 -15.43 -16.61
C LEU A 25 12.60 -15.75 -16.97
N THR A 26 13.00 -15.47 -18.21
CA THR A 26 14.39 -15.67 -18.67
C THR A 26 15.38 -14.88 -17.84
N LYS A 27 15.08 -13.60 -17.54
CA LYS A 27 15.95 -12.76 -16.71
C LYS A 27 16.03 -13.26 -15.27
N ILE A 28 14.90 -13.66 -14.68
CA ILE A 28 14.82 -14.23 -13.34
C ILE A 28 15.67 -15.51 -13.25
N LEU A 29 15.51 -16.43 -14.19
CA LEU A 29 16.25 -17.69 -14.20
C LEU A 29 17.74 -17.47 -14.39
N LYS A 30 18.15 -16.63 -15.36
CA LYS A 30 19.58 -16.30 -15.58
C LYS A 30 20.24 -15.69 -14.35
N ALA A 31 19.54 -14.82 -13.62
CA ALA A 31 20.07 -14.20 -12.42
C ALA A 31 20.21 -15.20 -11.26
N ASN A 32 19.30 -16.18 -11.16
CA ASN A 32 19.15 -17.00 -9.97
C ASN A 32 19.49 -18.49 -10.16
N ALA A 33 19.82 -18.97 -11.38
CA ALA A 33 20.06 -20.38 -11.67
C ALA A 33 21.13 -21.03 -10.79
N ASN A 34 22.10 -20.24 -10.33
CA ASN A 34 23.20 -20.68 -9.49
C ASN A 34 22.96 -20.48 -7.97
N THR A 35 21.77 -19.99 -7.56
CA THR A 35 21.45 -19.91 -6.12
C THR A 35 21.33 -21.32 -5.54
N GLU A 36 21.68 -21.46 -4.25
CA GLU A 36 21.59 -22.76 -3.56
C GLU A 36 20.17 -23.35 -3.68
N TYR A 37 19.14 -22.51 -3.52
CA TYR A 37 17.76 -22.97 -3.63
C TYR A 37 17.43 -23.56 -5.00
N LEU A 38 17.75 -22.88 -6.11
CA LEU A 38 17.40 -23.34 -7.46
C LEU A 38 18.32 -24.45 -7.97
N GLN A 39 19.54 -24.51 -7.54
CA GLN A 39 20.47 -25.60 -7.89
C GLN A 39 19.88 -26.98 -7.59
N ARG A 40 19.06 -27.10 -6.56
CA ARG A 40 18.37 -28.35 -6.18
C ARG A 40 17.44 -28.87 -7.27
N PHE A 41 16.89 -28.00 -8.10
CA PHE A 41 15.87 -28.33 -9.11
C PHE A 41 16.42 -28.21 -10.52
N LEU A 42 17.30 -27.24 -10.77
CA LEU A 42 17.74 -26.85 -12.11
C LEU A 42 19.21 -27.14 -12.41
N GLN A 43 20.01 -27.50 -11.42
CA GLN A 43 21.44 -27.80 -11.55
C GLN A 43 22.21 -26.71 -12.34
N GLY A 44 21.86 -25.43 -12.10
CA GLY A 44 22.47 -24.28 -12.79
C GLY A 44 21.85 -23.95 -14.16
N SER A 45 20.88 -24.71 -14.63
CA SER A 45 20.18 -24.42 -15.89
C SER A 45 19.22 -23.24 -15.75
N ALA A 46 19.18 -22.36 -16.77
CA ALA A 46 18.19 -21.29 -16.89
C ALA A 46 17.06 -21.65 -17.89
N ASP A 47 16.86 -22.94 -18.14
CA ASP A 47 15.83 -23.43 -19.04
C ASP A 47 14.42 -23.28 -18.43
N LYS A 48 13.51 -22.67 -19.18
CA LYS A 48 12.13 -22.36 -18.73
C LYS A 48 11.26 -23.61 -18.60
N GLU A 49 11.38 -24.56 -19.51
CA GLU A 49 10.59 -25.80 -19.49
C GLU A 49 11.04 -26.68 -18.32
N LEU A 50 12.35 -26.73 -18.07
CA LEU A 50 12.90 -27.41 -16.90
C LEU A 50 12.42 -26.77 -15.60
N PHE A 51 12.36 -25.42 -15.55
CA PHE A 51 11.83 -24.69 -14.41
C PHE A 51 10.36 -25.06 -14.15
N LYS A 52 9.48 -24.94 -15.14
CA LYS A 52 8.06 -25.28 -15.02
C LYS A 52 7.82 -26.72 -14.61
N LYS A 53 8.70 -27.63 -15.04
CA LYS A 53 8.58 -29.05 -14.73
C LYS A 53 9.08 -29.41 -13.33
N ASN A 54 10.20 -28.83 -12.90
CA ASN A 54 10.93 -29.31 -11.74
C ASN A 54 10.77 -28.44 -10.50
N VAL A 55 10.52 -27.13 -10.65
CA VAL A 55 10.38 -26.23 -9.49
C VAL A 55 8.94 -26.27 -8.99
N PRO A 56 8.71 -26.79 -7.78
CA PRO A 56 7.36 -26.91 -7.25
C PRO A 56 6.80 -25.55 -6.83
N VAL A 57 5.48 -25.44 -6.82
CA VAL A 57 4.78 -24.39 -6.08
C VAL A 57 4.95 -24.65 -4.59
N VAL A 58 5.41 -23.65 -3.86
CA VAL A 58 5.76 -23.77 -2.44
C VAL A 58 5.04 -22.75 -1.59
N SER A 59 4.90 -23.04 -0.30
CA SER A 59 4.42 -22.10 0.71
C SER A 59 5.56 -21.23 1.25
N TYR A 60 5.22 -20.18 2.00
CA TYR A 60 6.23 -19.38 2.73
C TYR A 60 7.06 -20.24 3.69
N GLU A 61 6.44 -21.21 4.35
CA GLU A 61 7.10 -22.05 5.34
C GLU A 61 8.19 -22.94 4.71
N ASP A 62 8.01 -23.34 3.45
CA ASP A 62 8.99 -24.14 2.72
C ASP A 62 10.27 -23.35 2.38
N VAL A 63 10.15 -22.05 2.19
CA VAL A 63 11.27 -21.16 1.81
C VAL A 63 11.81 -20.35 2.98
N LYS A 64 11.03 -20.25 4.05
CA LYS A 64 11.43 -19.54 5.28
C LYS A 64 12.82 -19.96 5.81
N PRO A 65 13.22 -21.24 5.83
CA PRO A 65 14.56 -21.61 6.29
C PRO A 65 15.70 -20.94 5.50
N TYR A 66 15.54 -20.73 4.20
CA TYR A 66 16.52 -20.04 3.34
C TYR A 66 16.50 -18.54 3.59
N ILE A 67 15.29 -17.96 3.73
CA ILE A 67 15.11 -16.54 4.08
C ILE A 67 15.79 -16.24 5.42
N ASP A 68 15.56 -17.07 6.43
CA ASP A 68 16.13 -16.91 7.77
C ASP A 68 17.65 -16.97 7.74
N ARG A 69 18.27 -17.84 6.94
CA ARG A 69 19.73 -17.94 6.79
C ARG A 69 20.33 -16.63 6.28
N VAL A 70 19.74 -16.05 5.22
CA VAL A 70 20.21 -14.76 4.69
C VAL A 70 19.94 -13.62 5.68
N ALA A 71 18.81 -13.64 6.38
CA ALA A 71 18.52 -12.68 7.44
C ALA A 71 19.50 -12.77 8.61
N ASN A 72 20.07 -13.95 8.85
CA ASN A 72 21.11 -14.19 9.86
C ASN A 72 22.55 -13.91 9.39
N GLY A 73 22.71 -13.45 8.13
CA GLY A 73 24.00 -12.99 7.60
C GLY A 73 24.68 -13.93 6.62
N GLU A 74 24.03 -15.03 6.20
CA GLU A 74 24.53 -15.81 5.06
C GLU A 74 24.42 -15.01 3.75
N PRO A 75 25.24 -15.31 2.74
CA PRO A 75 25.24 -14.60 1.47
C PRO A 75 23.89 -14.65 0.74
N SER A 76 23.62 -13.65 -0.10
CA SER A 76 22.37 -13.56 -0.87
C SER A 76 22.16 -14.73 -1.82
N ASP A 77 23.25 -15.37 -2.31
CA ASP A 77 23.23 -16.48 -3.25
C ASP A 77 22.58 -17.78 -2.72
N VAL A 78 22.26 -17.81 -1.43
CA VAL A 78 21.38 -18.85 -0.87
C VAL A 78 20.01 -18.83 -1.61
N ILE A 79 19.46 -17.63 -1.90
CA ILE A 79 18.11 -17.46 -2.46
C ILE A 79 18.03 -16.46 -3.62
N SER A 80 19.04 -15.61 -3.82
CA SER A 80 19.03 -14.55 -4.84
C SER A 80 20.42 -14.40 -5.45
N GLY A 81 20.49 -14.41 -6.77
CA GLY A 81 21.73 -14.09 -7.50
C GLY A 81 22.04 -12.59 -7.51
N GLU A 82 21.07 -11.75 -7.12
CA GLU A 82 21.26 -10.31 -6.93
C GLU A 82 21.40 -10.00 -5.42
N PRO A 83 22.23 -9.02 -5.03
CA PRO A 83 22.39 -8.65 -3.64
C PRO A 83 21.06 -8.27 -2.99
N ILE A 84 20.73 -8.91 -1.87
CA ILE A 84 19.63 -8.52 -0.99
C ILE A 84 20.10 -7.34 -0.14
N THR A 85 19.36 -6.22 -0.20
CA THR A 85 19.73 -4.95 0.45
C THR A 85 18.85 -4.62 1.64
N ALA A 86 17.70 -5.29 1.78
CA ALA A 86 16.76 -5.08 2.88
C ALA A 86 15.84 -6.29 3.04
N PHE A 87 15.18 -6.38 4.18
CA PHE A 87 14.04 -7.24 4.40
C PHE A 87 12.77 -6.42 4.65
N LEU A 88 11.67 -6.88 4.07
CA LEU A 88 10.36 -6.25 4.18
C LEU A 88 9.48 -7.07 5.14
N VAL A 89 8.84 -6.39 6.08
CA VAL A 89 7.89 -7.03 7.00
C VAL A 89 6.49 -6.98 6.39
N SER A 90 5.82 -8.14 6.33
CA SER A 90 4.42 -8.18 5.87
C SER A 90 3.47 -7.52 6.87
N SER A 91 2.38 -6.97 6.35
CA SER A 91 1.28 -6.46 7.18
C SER A 91 0.35 -7.58 7.68
N GLY A 92 0.54 -8.83 7.23
CA GLY A 92 -0.29 -9.97 7.56
C GLY A 92 0.32 -10.84 8.66
N THR A 93 -0.52 -11.33 9.56
CA THR A 93 -0.18 -12.26 10.64
C THR A 93 -0.94 -13.56 10.45
N SER A 94 -0.67 -14.32 9.38
CA SER A 94 -1.43 -15.54 9.08
C SER A 94 -1.19 -16.68 10.10
N SER A 95 -0.13 -16.61 10.89
CA SER A 95 0.20 -17.60 11.93
C SER A 95 0.67 -16.97 13.26
N GLY A 96 0.28 -15.72 13.54
CA GLY A 96 0.73 -14.99 14.73
C GLY A 96 2.11 -14.35 14.59
N ASN A 97 2.93 -14.75 13.61
CA ASN A 97 4.24 -14.18 13.31
C ASN A 97 4.22 -13.37 12.02
N GLN A 98 4.90 -12.24 12.01
CA GLN A 98 5.10 -11.45 10.80
C GLN A 98 6.05 -12.19 9.84
N LYS A 99 5.67 -12.25 8.57
CA LYS A 99 6.54 -12.78 7.50
C LYS A 99 7.52 -11.72 7.06
N ILE A 100 8.75 -12.13 6.75
CA ILE A 100 9.77 -11.25 6.19
C ILE A 100 10.10 -11.67 4.76
N PHE A 101 10.32 -10.69 3.89
CA PHE A 101 10.62 -10.89 2.48
C PHE A 101 11.89 -10.12 2.10
N PRO A 102 12.86 -10.75 1.43
CA PRO A 102 14.03 -10.04 0.96
C PRO A 102 13.68 -9.07 -0.17
N ALA A 103 14.37 -7.95 -0.22
CA ALA A 103 14.23 -6.93 -1.25
C ALA A 103 15.61 -6.44 -1.73
N ASN A 104 15.63 -5.95 -2.96
CA ASN A 104 16.79 -5.35 -3.58
C ASN A 104 16.40 -4.05 -4.32
N ASN A 105 17.36 -3.41 -4.96
CA ASN A 105 17.13 -2.16 -5.70
C ASN A 105 16.16 -2.33 -6.89
N ILE A 106 16.12 -3.51 -7.52
CA ILE A 106 15.17 -3.78 -8.62
C ILE A 106 13.74 -3.74 -8.12
N PHE A 107 13.49 -4.31 -6.94
CA PHE A 107 12.17 -4.26 -6.31
C PHE A 107 11.71 -2.81 -6.06
N PHE A 108 12.56 -1.96 -5.49
CA PHE A 108 12.21 -0.55 -5.23
C PHE A 108 12.02 0.26 -6.53
N LYS A 109 12.81 -0.02 -7.57
CA LYS A 109 12.62 0.56 -8.90
C LYS A 109 11.28 0.17 -9.51
N ASN A 110 10.86 -1.09 -9.36
CA ASN A 110 9.56 -1.55 -9.81
C ASN A 110 8.42 -0.82 -9.09
N ILE A 111 8.55 -0.57 -7.77
CA ILE A 111 7.57 0.25 -7.04
C ILE A 111 7.48 1.66 -7.65
N GLN A 112 8.61 2.30 -7.92
CA GLN A 112 8.65 3.63 -8.54
C GLN A 112 7.90 3.65 -9.89
N ILE A 113 8.18 2.68 -10.77
CA ILE A 113 7.50 2.54 -12.06
C ILE A 113 5.99 2.36 -11.85
N PHE A 114 5.60 1.50 -10.93
CA PHE A 114 4.20 1.22 -10.60
C PHE A 114 3.46 2.48 -10.12
N TYR A 115 4.08 3.30 -9.26
CA TYR A 115 3.51 4.57 -8.82
C TYR A 115 3.44 5.60 -9.95
N THR A 116 4.43 5.64 -10.83
CA THR A 116 4.45 6.54 -11.99
C THR A 116 3.33 6.20 -12.96
N LEU A 117 3.16 4.92 -13.33
CA LEU A 117 2.06 4.46 -14.20
C LEU A 117 0.69 4.74 -13.56
N GLY A 118 0.54 4.49 -12.25
CA GLY A 118 -0.70 4.82 -11.54
C GLY A 118 -1.03 6.30 -11.58
N SER A 119 -0.03 7.19 -11.44
CA SER A 119 -0.23 8.63 -11.53
C SER A 119 -0.67 9.08 -12.94
N LEU A 120 -0.19 8.41 -14.00
CA LEU A 120 -0.64 8.65 -15.38
C LEU A 120 -2.10 8.26 -15.58
N VAL A 121 -2.52 7.08 -15.07
CA VAL A 121 -3.91 6.65 -15.11
C VAL A 121 -4.82 7.67 -14.43
N MET A 122 -4.46 8.11 -13.22
CA MET A 122 -5.25 9.10 -12.48
C MET A 122 -5.32 10.44 -13.21
N SER A 123 -4.21 10.88 -13.81
CA SER A 123 -4.16 12.13 -14.58
C SER A 123 -5.01 12.11 -15.86
N LYS A 124 -5.22 10.92 -16.45
CA LYS A 124 -6.13 10.73 -17.59
C LYS A 124 -7.60 10.77 -17.16
N CYS A 125 -7.90 10.20 -15.98
CA CYS A 125 -9.29 10.04 -15.52
C CYS A 125 -9.83 11.28 -14.81
N PHE A 126 -8.97 12.13 -14.25
CA PHE A 126 -9.38 13.28 -13.44
C PHE A 126 -8.69 14.55 -13.91
N ASP A 127 -9.45 15.47 -14.50
CA ASP A 127 -8.96 16.78 -14.90
C ASP A 127 -8.38 17.55 -13.71
N GLY A 128 -7.19 18.13 -13.90
CA GLY A 128 -6.49 18.88 -12.87
C GLY A 128 -5.72 18.03 -11.83
N TYR A 129 -5.79 16.69 -11.91
CA TYR A 129 -5.07 15.81 -10.97
C TYR A 129 -3.55 16.03 -11.02
N LYS A 130 -2.97 16.17 -12.21
CA LYS A 130 -1.52 16.36 -12.41
C LYS A 130 -1.02 17.69 -11.86
N GLN A 131 -1.84 18.74 -11.93
CA GLN A 131 -1.52 20.10 -11.49
C GLN A 131 -1.79 20.30 -10.00
N GLY A 132 -2.68 19.50 -9.41
CA GLY A 132 -3.06 19.59 -8.02
C GLY A 132 -2.14 18.80 -7.09
N LYS A 133 -2.33 19.06 -5.79
CA LYS A 133 -1.65 18.30 -4.74
C LYS A 133 -2.44 17.03 -4.40
N VAL A 134 -1.71 15.99 -4.08
CA VAL A 134 -2.25 14.70 -3.67
C VAL A 134 -1.95 14.46 -2.20
N ILE A 135 -2.96 14.54 -1.34
CA ILE A 135 -2.83 14.07 0.03
C ILE A 135 -2.85 12.53 0.00
N ARG A 136 -1.72 11.92 0.32
CA ARG A 136 -1.66 10.48 0.59
C ARG A 136 -1.10 10.29 1.98
N PHE A 137 -2.00 10.08 2.97
CA PHE A 137 -1.59 9.82 4.34
C PHE A 137 -0.69 8.59 4.38
N THR A 138 0.57 8.83 4.62
CA THR A 138 1.64 7.83 4.62
C THR A 138 2.39 7.92 5.94
N PHE A 139 2.61 6.77 6.55
CA PHE A 139 3.26 6.67 7.86
C PHE A 139 4.45 5.73 7.78
N THR A 140 5.57 6.20 8.29
CA THR A 140 6.79 5.40 8.38
C THR A 140 6.98 4.89 9.81
N HIS A 141 7.75 3.82 9.92
CA HIS A 141 8.10 3.20 11.19
C HIS A 141 9.62 3.25 11.41
N PRO A 142 10.10 3.13 12.66
CA PRO A 142 11.51 2.88 12.90
C PRO A 142 11.99 1.68 12.09
N ILE A 143 13.19 1.79 11.51
CA ILE A 143 13.84 0.65 10.85
C ILE A 143 14.56 -0.13 11.93
N SER A 144 14.30 -1.44 12.00
CA SER A 144 15.11 -2.40 12.73
C SER A 144 16.15 -3.02 11.80
N THR A 145 16.96 -3.91 12.34
CA THR A 145 17.93 -4.70 11.57
C THR A 145 17.70 -6.18 11.81
N THR A 146 17.99 -6.99 10.79
CA THR A 146 18.09 -8.44 10.95
C THR A 146 19.33 -8.80 11.78
N PRO A 147 19.45 -10.02 12.31
CA PRO A 147 20.68 -10.46 12.97
C PRO A 147 21.93 -10.32 12.07
N GLY A 148 21.80 -10.49 10.76
CA GLY A 148 22.86 -10.29 9.77
C GLY A 148 23.13 -8.81 9.41
N GLY A 149 22.44 -7.84 10.06
CA GLY A 149 22.70 -6.41 9.91
C GLY A 149 21.95 -5.73 8.74
N LEU A 150 21.10 -6.44 7.99
CA LEU A 150 20.32 -5.83 6.91
C LEU A 150 19.09 -5.07 7.47
N PRO A 151 18.71 -3.93 6.86
CA PRO A 151 17.51 -3.19 7.25
C PRO A 151 16.24 -4.05 7.19
N LEU A 152 15.38 -3.91 8.20
CA LEU A 152 14.11 -4.62 8.33
C LEU A 152 13.00 -3.62 8.66
N ALA A 153 12.06 -3.44 7.75
CA ALA A 153 10.92 -2.53 7.93
C ALA A 153 9.75 -2.89 7.00
N PRO A 154 8.53 -2.37 7.26
CA PRO A 154 7.41 -2.47 6.32
C PRO A 154 7.75 -1.90 4.94
N THR A 155 7.16 -2.49 3.89
CA THR A 155 7.39 -2.07 2.48
C THR A 155 7.20 -0.56 2.28
N VAL A 156 6.12 0.02 2.86
CA VAL A 156 5.85 1.46 2.77
C VAL A 156 7.01 2.26 3.37
N THR A 157 7.50 1.88 4.56
CA THR A 157 8.62 2.55 5.22
C THR A 157 9.90 2.44 4.39
N SER A 158 10.24 1.23 3.95
CA SER A 158 11.47 0.97 3.18
C SER A 158 11.46 1.74 1.85
N PHE A 159 10.32 1.73 1.14
CA PHE A 159 10.18 2.48 -0.10
C PHE A 159 10.24 4.00 0.12
N THR A 160 9.49 4.53 1.11
CA THR A 160 9.47 5.98 1.39
C THR A 160 10.87 6.51 1.75
N LYS A 161 11.70 5.69 2.41
CA LYS A 161 13.09 6.04 2.75
C LYS A 161 14.08 5.88 1.58
N SER A 162 13.68 5.23 0.50
CA SER A 162 14.54 4.99 -0.66
C SER A 162 14.75 6.24 -1.54
N GLU A 163 15.80 6.23 -2.36
CA GLU A 163 16.02 7.25 -3.38
C GLU A 163 14.92 7.24 -4.46
N TYR A 164 14.35 6.08 -4.72
CA TYR A 164 13.27 5.90 -5.69
C TYR A 164 12.00 6.68 -5.32
N PHE A 165 11.64 6.73 -4.05
CA PHE A 165 10.53 7.58 -3.59
C PHE A 165 10.85 9.07 -3.72
N ARG A 166 12.09 9.45 -3.38
CA ARG A 166 12.53 10.87 -3.46
C ARG A 166 12.53 11.41 -4.88
N SER A 167 12.64 10.54 -5.88
CA SER A 167 12.59 10.91 -7.30
C SER A 167 11.18 10.99 -7.89
N LEU A 168 10.14 10.56 -7.15
CA LEU A 168 8.75 10.75 -7.56
C LEU A 168 8.38 12.25 -7.57
N PRO A 169 7.39 12.66 -8.39
CA PRO A 169 6.90 14.04 -8.41
C PRO A 169 6.48 14.51 -7.01
N LYS A 170 6.93 15.71 -6.62
CA LYS A 170 6.66 16.32 -5.31
C LYS A 170 5.34 17.09 -5.34
N ASN A 171 4.24 16.39 -5.49
CA ASN A 171 2.90 16.97 -5.47
C ASN A 171 2.13 16.75 -4.16
N SER A 172 2.82 16.35 -3.08
CA SER A 172 2.23 16.25 -1.75
C SER A 172 2.16 17.63 -1.08
N PRO A 173 1.08 17.98 -0.37
CA PRO A 173 1.05 19.18 0.49
C PRO A 173 1.98 19.03 1.69
N SER A 174 2.29 17.80 2.11
CA SER A 174 3.16 17.53 3.25
C SER A 174 4.62 17.43 2.83
N PRO A 175 5.53 18.20 3.43
CA PRO A 175 6.96 18.01 3.29
C PRO A 175 7.40 16.57 3.60
N TYR A 176 8.47 16.13 2.95
CA TYR A 176 9.00 14.78 3.10
C TYR A 176 9.32 14.41 4.56
N GLN A 177 9.87 15.35 5.32
CA GLN A 177 10.26 15.16 6.72
C GLN A 177 9.09 14.79 7.61
N ILE A 178 7.89 15.34 7.35
CA ILE A 178 6.66 15.00 8.07
C ILE A 178 6.25 13.56 7.82
N ILE A 179 6.38 13.10 6.56
CA ILE A 179 6.09 11.71 6.19
C ILE A 179 7.10 10.75 6.85
N MET A 180 8.33 11.22 7.06
CA MET A 180 9.43 10.46 7.66
C MET A 180 9.38 10.38 9.19
N CYS A 181 8.55 11.18 9.84
CA CYS A 181 8.36 11.12 11.28
C CYS A 181 7.79 9.76 11.70
N THR A 182 8.50 9.07 12.58
CA THR A 182 8.13 7.71 13.03
C THR A 182 7.08 7.69 14.13
N ASP A 183 6.78 8.85 14.74
CA ASP A 183 5.62 9.04 15.60
C ASP A 183 4.38 9.27 14.71
N ALA A 184 3.58 8.22 14.54
CA ALA A 184 2.42 8.25 13.68
C ALA A 184 1.39 9.31 14.06
N LYS A 185 1.27 9.66 15.37
CA LYS A 185 0.34 10.68 15.85
C LYS A 185 0.80 12.08 15.44
N GLN A 186 2.08 12.40 15.64
CA GLN A 186 2.66 13.67 15.24
C GLN A 186 2.65 13.83 13.71
N SER A 187 3.05 12.77 12.99
CA SER A 187 3.01 12.74 11.52
C SER A 187 1.59 12.98 10.99
N MET A 188 0.58 12.29 11.54
CA MET A 188 -0.83 12.44 11.14
C MET A 188 -1.34 13.86 11.35
N TYR A 189 -1.06 14.44 12.52
CA TYR A 189 -1.42 15.81 12.82
C TYR A 189 -0.80 16.81 11.83
N CYS A 190 0.50 16.67 11.59
CA CYS A 190 1.23 17.56 10.69
C CYS A 190 0.81 17.39 9.22
N GLN A 191 0.51 16.16 8.78
CA GLN A 191 -0.03 15.92 7.43
C GLN A 191 -1.42 16.55 7.27
N LEU A 192 -2.29 16.44 8.27
CA LEU A 192 -3.60 17.11 8.27
C LEU A 192 -3.44 18.63 8.24
N LEU A 193 -2.59 19.19 9.08
CA LEU A 193 -2.35 20.64 9.14
C LEU A 193 -1.87 21.17 7.78
N CYS A 194 -0.87 20.53 7.17
CA CYS A 194 -0.39 20.89 5.83
C CYS A 194 -1.47 20.77 4.76
N GLY A 195 -2.29 19.70 4.83
CA GLY A 195 -3.38 19.47 3.90
C GLY A 195 -4.52 20.49 4.03
N LEU A 196 -4.79 20.99 5.25
CA LEU A 196 -5.79 22.03 5.49
C LEU A 196 -5.30 23.41 5.05
N VAL A 197 -4.04 23.76 5.34
CA VAL A 197 -3.46 25.04 4.88
C VAL A 197 -3.48 25.16 3.36
N GLN A 198 -3.25 24.05 2.66
CA GLN A 198 -3.19 24.01 1.20
C GLN A 198 -4.47 23.42 0.56
N ARG A 199 -5.60 23.49 1.26
CA ARG A 199 -6.88 22.84 0.88
C ARG A 199 -7.34 23.14 -0.54
N ASP A 200 -7.10 24.34 -1.02
CA ASP A 200 -7.55 24.80 -2.33
C ASP A 200 -6.68 24.32 -3.50
N GLU A 201 -5.59 23.59 -3.19
CA GLU A 201 -4.72 22.96 -4.20
C GLU A 201 -4.90 21.45 -4.25
N VAL A 202 -5.65 20.84 -3.32
CA VAL A 202 -5.76 19.39 -3.17
C VAL A 202 -6.71 18.81 -4.22
N ALA A 203 -6.19 17.97 -5.11
CA ALA A 203 -6.93 17.27 -6.16
C ALA A 203 -7.38 15.85 -5.74
N SER A 204 -6.72 15.25 -4.76
CA SER A 204 -7.07 13.91 -4.25
C SER A 204 -6.68 13.76 -2.79
N VAL A 205 -7.50 13.00 -2.05
CA VAL A 205 -7.24 12.62 -0.66
C VAL A 205 -7.21 11.10 -0.59
N GLY A 206 -6.28 10.52 0.17
CA GLY A 206 -6.20 9.07 0.26
C GLY A 206 -5.22 8.56 1.29
N ALA A 207 -5.17 7.24 1.36
CA ALA A 207 -4.21 6.45 2.13
C ALA A 207 -3.99 5.09 1.43
N VAL A 208 -3.05 4.28 1.91
CA VAL A 208 -2.86 2.94 1.33
C VAL A 208 -4.12 2.09 1.49
N PHE A 209 -4.74 2.11 2.67
CA PHE A 209 -5.95 1.34 2.99
C PHE A 209 -7.10 2.25 3.41
N ALA A 210 -8.33 1.91 3.02
CA ALA A 210 -9.54 2.63 3.42
C ALA A 210 -9.68 2.77 4.95
N ALA A 211 -9.32 1.73 5.70
CA ALA A 211 -9.32 1.75 7.17
C ALA A 211 -8.45 2.89 7.74
N VAL A 212 -7.27 3.12 7.16
CA VAL A 212 -6.34 4.19 7.60
C VAL A 212 -6.97 5.56 7.35
N LEU A 213 -7.63 5.74 6.21
CA LEU A 213 -8.28 7.02 5.91
C LEU A 213 -9.44 7.32 6.88
N VAL A 214 -10.25 6.31 7.23
CA VAL A 214 -11.29 6.46 8.27
C VAL A 214 -10.67 6.85 9.62
N GLN A 215 -9.54 6.25 10.00
CA GLN A 215 -8.81 6.65 11.22
C GLN A 215 -8.32 8.09 11.17
N VAL A 216 -7.82 8.56 10.01
CA VAL A 216 -7.41 9.95 9.83
C VAL A 216 -8.61 10.90 10.01
N ILE A 217 -9.79 10.54 9.48
CA ILE A 217 -11.00 11.35 9.67
C ILE A 217 -11.42 11.38 11.15
N HIS A 218 -11.39 10.24 11.85
CA HIS A 218 -11.66 10.21 13.30
C HIS A 218 -10.60 10.98 14.10
N PHE A 219 -9.35 10.96 13.66
CA PHE A 219 -8.31 11.78 14.28
C PHE A 219 -8.60 13.27 14.07
N LEU A 220 -8.98 13.68 12.86
CA LEU A 220 -9.40 15.04 12.58
C LEU A 220 -10.59 15.45 13.45
N GLU A 221 -11.57 14.57 13.68
CA GLU A 221 -12.72 14.78 14.56
C GLU A 221 -12.32 15.15 15.99
N ASN A 222 -11.23 14.59 16.48
CA ASN A 222 -10.72 14.88 17.82
C ASN A 222 -9.82 16.14 17.88
N TYR A 223 -9.15 16.50 16.78
CA TYR A 223 -8.11 17.53 16.76
C TYR A 223 -8.43 18.79 15.95
N TRP A 224 -9.59 18.86 15.27
CA TRP A 224 -9.90 19.99 14.38
C TRP A 224 -9.87 21.36 15.07
N LYS A 225 -10.26 21.47 16.36
CA LYS A 225 -10.20 22.71 17.13
C LYS A 225 -8.77 23.20 17.30
N GLU A 226 -7.87 22.27 17.61
CA GLU A 226 -6.46 22.56 17.79
C GLU A 226 -5.79 22.90 16.45
N LEU A 227 -6.12 22.17 15.38
CA LEU A 227 -5.68 22.47 14.03
C LEU A 227 -6.13 23.86 13.57
N ALA A 228 -7.39 24.23 13.80
CA ALA A 228 -7.91 25.57 13.53
C ALA A 228 -7.18 26.64 14.34
N SER A 229 -6.92 26.40 15.63
CA SER A 229 -6.13 27.29 16.47
C SER A 229 -4.71 27.49 15.95
N ASN A 230 -4.03 26.39 15.56
CA ASN A 230 -2.69 26.49 14.98
C ASN A 230 -2.67 27.32 13.69
N ILE A 231 -3.66 27.15 12.82
CA ILE A 231 -3.81 27.94 11.59
C ILE A 231 -4.09 29.40 11.91
N ARG A 232 -5.00 29.67 12.87
CA ARG A 232 -5.39 31.01 13.27
C ARG A 232 -4.21 31.87 13.74
N PHE A 233 -3.31 31.26 14.53
CA PHE A 233 -2.19 31.96 15.15
C PHE A 233 -0.84 31.71 14.48
N GLY A 234 -0.76 30.89 13.45
CA GLY A 234 0.48 30.62 12.72
C GLY A 234 1.53 29.87 13.54
N HIS A 235 1.12 28.98 14.48
CA HIS A 235 2.06 28.25 15.31
C HIS A 235 1.72 26.74 15.37
N VAL A 236 2.71 25.94 15.72
CA VAL A 236 2.56 24.48 15.85
C VAL A 236 2.41 24.12 17.33
N SER A 237 1.47 23.24 17.64
CA SER A 237 1.21 22.78 19.01
C SER A 237 2.47 22.26 19.71
N GLU A 238 2.62 22.51 21.00
CA GLU A 238 3.82 22.19 21.78
C GLU A 238 4.09 20.68 21.88
N TRP A 239 3.04 19.86 21.86
CA TRP A 239 3.19 18.39 21.92
C TRP A 239 3.77 17.77 20.63
N ILE A 240 3.88 18.53 19.55
CA ILE A 240 4.68 18.13 18.39
C ILE A 240 6.15 18.33 18.76
N THR A 241 6.77 17.30 19.27
CA THR A 241 8.15 17.35 19.81
C THR A 241 9.21 16.94 18.80
N ASP A 242 8.82 16.28 17.70
CA ASP A 242 9.73 15.96 16.59
C ASP A 242 10.14 17.26 15.87
N LEU A 243 11.40 17.64 15.99
CA LEU A 243 11.94 18.88 15.45
C LEU A 243 11.80 18.95 13.93
N SER A 244 12.01 17.84 13.23
CA SER A 244 11.87 17.79 11.76
C SER A 244 10.43 18.05 11.33
N CYS A 245 9.46 17.53 12.08
CA CYS A 245 8.04 17.83 11.88
C CYS A 245 7.74 19.31 12.11
N ARG A 246 8.16 19.86 13.25
CA ARG A 246 7.92 21.28 13.59
C ARG A 246 8.48 22.22 12.56
N ASP A 247 9.77 22.06 12.23
CA ASP A 247 10.46 22.92 11.28
C ASP A 247 9.80 22.83 9.89
N SER A 248 9.44 21.62 9.46
CA SER A 248 8.81 21.41 8.15
C SER A 248 7.38 21.97 8.09
N VAL A 249 6.58 21.83 9.15
CA VAL A 249 5.24 22.45 9.21
C VAL A 249 5.36 23.97 9.15
N SER A 250 6.35 24.56 9.82
CA SER A 250 6.57 26.01 9.83
C SER A 250 6.86 26.58 8.45
N THR A 251 7.38 25.75 7.49
CA THR A 251 7.55 26.16 6.08
C THR A 251 6.24 26.22 5.30
N VAL A 252 5.18 25.56 5.80
CA VAL A 252 3.85 25.53 5.18
C VAL A 252 2.91 26.50 5.90
N LEU A 253 2.96 26.52 7.24
CA LEU A 253 2.20 27.44 8.10
C LEU A 253 3.05 28.70 8.31
N VAL A 254 3.20 29.51 7.26
CA VAL A 254 4.13 30.66 7.23
C VAL A 254 3.60 31.83 8.07
N GLU A 255 2.27 32.02 8.06
CA GLU A 255 1.62 33.18 8.70
C GLU A 255 0.26 32.80 9.29
N PRO A 256 -0.24 33.58 10.26
CA PRO A 256 -1.60 33.42 10.78
C PRO A 256 -2.64 33.54 9.68
N ASN A 257 -3.65 32.64 9.70
CA ASN A 257 -4.77 32.66 8.77
C ASN A 257 -6.11 32.49 9.52
N PRO A 258 -6.63 33.58 10.12
CA PRO A 258 -7.90 33.54 10.85
C PRO A 258 -9.11 33.17 9.98
N GLU A 259 -9.13 33.60 8.72
CA GLU A 259 -10.25 33.29 7.79
C GLU A 259 -10.36 31.78 7.52
N LEU A 260 -9.23 31.12 7.28
CA LEU A 260 -9.18 29.67 7.11
C LEU A 260 -9.55 28.94 8.40
N ALA A 261 -9.11 29.45 9.56
CA ALA A 261 -9.49 28.88 10.84
C ALA A 261 -10.99 28.97 11.09
N ASP A 262 -11.64 30.15 10.83
CA ASP A 262 -13.09 30.33 10.92
C ASP A 262 -13.84 29.36 9.99
N LEU A 263 -13.33 29.17 8.77
CA LEU A 263 -13.91 28.20 7.83
C LEU A 263 -13.86 26.77 8.40
N ILE A 264 -12.71 26.35 8.91
CA ILE A 264 -12.55 24.99 9.51
C ILE A 264 -13.48 24.84 10.71
N GLU A 265 -13.56 25.84 11.60
CA GLU A 265 -14.45 25.83 12.77
C GLU A 265 -15.92 25.74 12.35
N ASN A 266 -16.34 26.49 11.33
CA ASN A 266 -17.70 26.45 10.79
C ASN A 266 -18.03 25.10 10.15
N VAL A 267 -17.08 24.49 9.45
CA VAL A 267 -17.28 23.21 8.76
C VAL A 267 -17.26 22.06 9.78
N CYS A 268 -16.24 21.96 10.61
CA CYS A 268 -16.06 20.87 11.58
C CYS A 268 -16.96 20.99 12.82
N GLY A 269 -17.41 22.19 13.15
CA GLY A 269 -18.35 22.46 14.27
C GLY A 269 -19.78 22.00 14.02
N LYS A 270 -20.11 21.60 12.78
CA LYS A 270 -21.44 21.07 12.42
C LYS A 270 -21.75 19.79 13.20
N LYS A 271 -23.04 19.57 13.46
CA LYS A 271 -23.53 18.38 14.16
C LYS A 271 -23.27 17.09 13.36
N SER A 272 -23.42 17.14 12.04
CA SER A 272 -23.13 16.02 11.12
C SER A 272 -21.85 16.30 10.32
N TRP A 273 -21.05 15.27 10.14
CA TRP A 273 -19.84 15.27 9.32
C TRP A 273 -20.08 14.70 7.90
N GLN A 274 -21.35 14.55 7.48
CA GLN A 274 -21.66 14.17 6.11
C GLN A 274 -21.04 15.18 5.13
N GLY A 275 -20.28 14.68 4.16
CA GLY A 275 -19.59 15.49 3.16
C GLY A 275 -18.36 16.27 3.67
N ILE A 276 -17.87 15.99 4.88
CA ILE A 276 -16.77 16.75 5.51
C ILE A 276 -15.52 16.82 4.63
N VAL A 277 -15.20 15.74 3.92
CA VAL A 277 -14.01 15.67 3.06
C VAL A 277 -14.12 16.63 1.89
N SER A 278 -15.27 16.65 1.20
CA SER A 278 -15.55 17.58 0.09
C SER A 278 -15.58 19.04 0.55
N LEU A 279 -16.06 19.29 1.77
CA LEU A 279 -16.09 20.64 2.35
C LEU A 279 -14.70 21.14 2.72
N LEU A 280 -13.83 20.29 3.26
CA LEU A 280 -12.47 20.66 3.65
C LEU A 280 -11.53 20.76 2.43
N TRP A 281 -11.70 19.92 1.43
CA TRP A 281 -10.88 19.89 0.20
C TRP A 281 -11.74 20.03 -1.05
N PRO A 282 -12.20 21.26 -1.39
CA PRO A 282 -13.25 21.49 -2.40
C PRO A 282 -12.81 21.18 -3.85
N LYS A 283 -11.51 21.08 -4.11
CA LYS A 283 -10.99 20.69 -5.42
C LYS A 283 -10.66 19.21 -5.54
N ALA A 284 -10.81 18.44 -4.45
CA ALA A 284 -10.63 17.00 -4.51
C ALA A 284 -11.62 16.36 -5.50
N LYS A 285 -11.14 15.43 -6.31
CA LYS A 285 -11.90 14.70 -7.32
C LYS A 285 -12.20 13.27 -6.90
N CYS A 286 -11.35 12.71 -6.07
CA CYS A 286 -11.46 11.31 -5.67
C CYS A 286 -10.82 11.04 -4.30
N ILE A 287 -11.22 9.93 -3.73
CA ILE A 287 -10.56 9.25 -2.62
C ILE A 287 -9.77 8.08 -3.18
N GLU A 288 -8.45 8.07 -2.97
CA GLU A 288 -7.59 6.97 -3.41
C GLU A 288 -7.19 6.07 -2.25
N ALA A 289 -7.67 4.83 -2.23
CA ALA A 289 -7.28 3.81 -1.26
C ALA A 289 -7.55 2.41 -1.82
N ILE A 290 -7.10 1.37 -1.13
CA ILE A 290 -7.54 0.00 -1.41
C ILE A 290 -8.93 -0.18 -0.79
N PHE A 291 -9.93 -0.41 -1.64
CA PHE A 291 -11.34 -0.63 -1.28
C PHE A 291 -11.80 -2.07 -1.50
N THR A 292 -10.94 -2.93 -2.06
CA THR A 292 -11.30 -4.32 -2.39
C THR A 292 -11.08 -5.26 -1.20
N GLY A 293 -11.67 -6.44 -1.27
CA GLY A 293 -11.59 -7.42 -0.21
C GLY A 293 -12.20 -6.91 1.10
N SER A 294 -11.50 -7.11 2.21
CA SER A 294 -11.96 -6.66 3.53
C SER A 294 -12.07 -5.15 3.70
N MET A 295 -11.42 -4.37 2.84
CA MET A 295 -11.51 -2.91 2.88
C MET A 295 -12.86 -2.39 2.36
N ALA A 296 -13.63 -3.20 1.63
CA ALA A 296 -14.95 -2.82 1.10
C ALA A 296 -15.94 -2.43 2.22
N GLN A 297 -15.79 -2.94 3.43
CA GLN A 297 -16.63 -2.58 4.58
C GLN A 297 -16.55 -1.09 4.95
N TYR A 298 -15.51 -0.37 4.53
CA TYR A 298 -15.34 1.06 4.81
C TYR A 298 -15.94 1.96 3.72
N ILE A 299 -16.44 1.40 2.62
CA ILE A 299 -17.07 2.14 1.51
C ILE A 299 -18.23 3.00 2.01
N PRO A 300 -19.25 2.45 2.74
CA PRO A 300 -20.39 3.26 3.19
C PRO A 300 -19.97 4.42 4.10
N THR A 301 -18.96 4.22 4.95
CA THR A 301 -18.44 5.25 5.84
C THR A 301 -17.77 6.39 5.05
N LEU A 302 -16.99 6.04 4.03
CA LEU A 302 -16.32 7.05 3.19
C LEU A 302 -17.29 7.74 2.23
N GLU A 303 -18.31 7.05 1.72
CA GLU A 303 -19.41 7.65 0.97
C GLU A 303 -20.17 8.68 1.82
N PHE A 304 -20.41 8.39 3.10
CA PHE A 304 -20.98 9.37 4.01
C PHE A 304 -20.08 10.61 4.18
N TYR A 305 -18.78 10.42 4.45
CA TYR A 305 -17.85 11.53 4.64
C TYR A 305 -17.57 12.34 3.36
N THR A 306 -17.86 11.80 2.19
CA THR A 306 -17.76 12.49 0.90
C THR A 306 -19.10 12.95 0.35
N ASN A 307 -20.22 12.64 1.01
CA ASN A 307 -21.58 12.86 0.49
C ASN A 307 -21.80 12.23 -0.90
N ASN A 308 -21.12 11.15 -1.23
CA ASN A 308 -21.08 10.54 -2.57
C ASN A 308 -20.61 11.48 -3.70
N GLU A 309 -19.94 12.59 -3.37
CA GLU A 309 -19.48 13.57 -4.37
C GLU A 309 -18.10 13.22 -4.93
N LEU A 310 -17.30 12.41 -4.21
CA LEU A 310 -15.98 12.00 -4.64
C LEU A 310 -15.99 10.53 -5.06
N SER A 311 -15.33 10.24 -6.18
CA SER A 311 -15.12 8.86 -6.63
C SER A 311 -14.19 8.11 -5.66
N LEU A 312 -14.60 6.92 -5.21
CA LEU A 312 -13.74 6.03 -4.43
C LEU A 312 -12.92 5.16 -5.38
N VAL A 313 -11.61 5.36 -5.43
CA VAL A 313 -10.72 4.75 -6.41
C VAL A 313 -9.80 3.72 -5.76
N SER A 314 -9.96 2.45 -6.14
CA SER A 314 -9.01 1.36 -5.85
C SER A 314 -8.11 1.18 -7.07
N LEU A 315 -6.99 1.92 -7.09
CA LEU A 315 -6.12 2.01 -8.26
C LEU A 315 -5.14 0.84 -8.38
N ARG A 316 -4.67 0.30 -7.25
CA ARG A 316 -3.50 -0.60 -7.21
C ARG A 316 -3.86 -1.97 -6.68
N TYR A 317 -3.34 -3.01 -7.33
CA TYR A 317 -3.35 -4.39 -6.85
C TYR A 317 -1.92 -4.82 -6.56
N ALA A 318 -1.62 -5.02 -5.28
CA ALA A 318 -0.27 -5.37 -4.80
C ALA A 318 -0.33 -6.15 -3.50
N SER A 319 0.76 -6.86 -3.21
CA SER A 319 1.07 -7.48 -1.93
C SER A 319 2.41 -6.96 -1.39
N SER A 320 2.87 -7.50 -0.26
CA SER A 320 4.20 -7.14 0.28
C SER A 320 5.34 -7.61 -0.61
N GLU A 321 5.11 -8.69 -1.37
CA GLU A 321 6.10 -9.38 -2.18
C GLU A 321 6.08 -8.94 -3.65
N ALA A 322 4.94 -8.45 -4.17
CA ALA A 322 4.77 -8.18 -5.59
C ALA A 322 3.77 -7.06 -5.89
N PHE A 323 3.95 -6.45 -7.06
CA PHE A 323 3.02 -5.50 -7.67
C PHE A 323 2.40 -6.17 -8.90
N PHE A 324 1.07 -6.37 -8.86
CA PHE A 324 0.36 -7.17 -9.86
C PHE A 324 -0.16 -6.33 -11.00
N GLY A 325 -0.96 -5.29 -10.69
CA GLY A 325 -1.66 -4.57 -11.73
C GLY A 325 -2.28 -3.26 -11.29
N LEU A 326 -2.79 -2.53 -12.27
CA LEU A 326 -3.46 -1.26 -12.10
C LEU A 326 -4.91 -1.34 -12.60
N ASN A 327 -5.79 -0.64 -11.91
CA ASN A 327 -7.14 -0.38 -12.39
C ASN A 327 -7.07 0.73 -13.45
N LEU A 328 -7.25 0.36 -14.72
CA LEU A 328 -7.20 1.31 -15.85
C LEU A 328 -8.52 2.05 -16.06
N GLU A 329 -9.60 1.61 -15.38
CA GLU A 329 -10.93 2.21 -15.41
C GLU A 329 -11.38 2.61 -14.00
N PRO A 330 -10.68 3.55 -13.32
CA PRO A 330 -10.91 3.87 -11.92
C PRO A 330 -12.29 4.44 -11.61
N LEU A 331 -13.04 4.88 -12.64
CA LEU A 331 -14.43 5.38 -12.53
C LEU A 331 -15.48 4.28 -12.73
N SER A 332 -15.06 3.04 -13.08
CA SER A 332 -15.98 1.92 -13.22
C SER A 332 -16.51 1.48 -11.84
N LYS A 333 -17.82 1.14 -11.80
CA LYS A 333 -18.44 0.58 -10.59
C LYS A 333 -17.83 -0.77 -10.18
N ASN A 334 -17.36 -1.55 -11.17
CA ASN A 334 -16.71 -2.83 -10.95
C ASN A 334 -15.21 -2.63 -10.98
N VAL A 335 -14.55 -2.83 -9.86
CA VAL A 335 -13.09 -2.72 -9.79
C VAL A 335 -12.46 -3.90 -10.53
N SER A 336 -11.68 -3.61 -11.55
CA SER A 336 -10.86 -4.57 -12.29
C SER A 336 -9.41 -4.11 -12.33
N TYR A 337 -8.48 -5.07 -12.45
CA TYR A 337 -7.06 -4.77 -12.52
C TYR A 337 -6.43 -5.40 -13.74
N THR A 338 -5.74 -4.59 -14.53
CA THR A 338 -4.89 -5.06 -15.62
C THR A 338 -3.54 -5.43 -15.05
N PHE A 339 -3.14 -6.69 -15.21
CA PHE A 339 -1.82 -7.15 -14.80
C PHE A 339 -0.72 -6.47 -15.62
N LEU A 340 0.37 -6.08 -14.96
CA LEU A 340 1.55 -5.49 -15.60
C LEU A 340 2.59 -6.60 -15.82
N PRO A 341 2.73 -7.12 -17.03
CA PRO A 341 3.52 -8.34 -17.31
C PRO A 341 5.04 -8.16 -17.10
N ASN A 342 5.50 -6.93 -16.93
CA ASN A 342 6.91 -6.58 -16.68
C ASN A 342 7.27 -6.50 -15.19
N MET A 343 6.29 -6.56 -14.27
CA MET A 343 6.54 -6.45 -12.83
C MET A 343 7.01 -7.76 -12.21
N SER A 344 6.44 -8.87 -12.67
CA SER A 344 6.70 -10.22 -12.17
C SER A 344 6.42 -11.24 -13.26
N TYR A 345 6.93 -12.45 -13.11
CA TYR A 345 6.42 -13.60 -13.84
C TYR A 345 5.20 -14.14 -13.09
N PHE A 346 4.09 -14.33 -13.80
CA PHE A 346 2.80 -14.70 -13.22
C PHE A 346 2.36 -16.09 -13.73
N GLU A 347 1.94 -16.91 -12.77
CA GLU A 347 1.23 -18.17 -13.04
C GLU A 347 -0.09 -18.19 -12.26
N PHE A 348 -1.05 -18.96 -12.75
CA PHE A 348 -2.38 -19.05 -12.20
C PHE A 348 -2.81 -20.50 -12.04
N LEU A 349 -3.40 -20.83 -10.90
CA LEU A 349 -4.05 -22.12 -10.66
C LEU A 349 -5.55 -21.99 -10.91
N ASP A 350 -6.08 -22.86 -11.73
CA ASP A 350 -7.52 -23.00 -11.91
C ASP A 350 -8.15 -23.65 -10.67
N VAL A 351 -8.88 -22.86 -9.87
CA VAL A 351 -9.49 -23.34 -8.62
C VAL A 351 -10.77 -24.15 -8.85
N ASP A 352 -11.42 -24.03 -9.99
CA ASP A 352 -12.61 -24.83 -10.31
C ASP A 352 -12.24 -26.31 -10.54
N GLY A 353 -10.96 -26.62 -10.79
CA GLY A 353 -10.41 -27.99 -10.86
C GLY A 353 -10.04 -28.61 -9.51
N GLY A 354 -10.29 -27.95 -8.38
CA GLY A 354 -9.91 -28.41 -7.04
C GLY A 354 -8.43 -28.22 -6.71
N ALA A 355 -7.89 -29.01 -5.76
CA ALA A 355 -6.50 -28.90 -5.30
C ALA A 355 -5.46 -29.33 -6.36
N GLU A 356 -5.88 -30.06 -7.40
CA GLU A 356 -5.08 -30.55 -8.52
C GLU A 356 -5.28 -29.72 -9.80
N GLY A 357 -5.74 -28.46 -9.67
CA GLY A 357 -5.97 -27.57 -10.81
C GLY A 357 -4.72 -27.37 -11.67
N GLU A 358 -4.93 -27.15 -12.97
CA GLU A 358 -3.85 -26.87 -13.93
C GLU A 358 -3.23 -25.50 -13.66
N ILE A 359 -1.89 -25.43 -13.67
CA ILE A 359 -1.14 -24.17 -13.65
C ILE A 359 -1.08 -23.63 -15.08
N VAL A 360 -1.54 -22.40 -15.26
CA VAL A 360 -1.55 -21.71 -16.55
C VAL A 360 -0.78 -20.40 -16.51
N ASP A 361 -0.13 -20.06 -17.60
CA ASP A 361 0.55 -18.76 -17.77
C ASP A 361 -0.46 -17.60 -17.85
N LEU A 362 -0.03 -16.38 -17.55
CA LEU A 362 -0.84 -15.15 -17.61
C LEU A 362 -1.66 -15.04 -18.91
N VAL A 363 -1.09 -15.39 -20.05
CA VAL A 363 -1.75 -15.26 -21.36
C VAL A 363 -2.72 -16.39 -21.69
N ASN A 364 -2.75 -17.45 -20.90
CA ASN A 364 -3.61 -18.62 -21.07
C ASN A 364 -4.80 -18.63 -20.10
N VAL A 365 -4.94 -17.60 -19.29
CA VAL A 365 -6.09 -17.44 -18.36
C VAL A 365 -7.38 -17.32 -19.15
N LYS A 366 -8.40 -18.11 -18.76
CA LYS A 366 -9.70 -18.15 -19.43
C LYS A 366 -10.70 -17.22 -18.72
N LEU A 367 -11.48 -16.50 -19.53
CA LEU A 367 -12.57 -15.65 -19.02
C LEU A 367 -13.60 -16.47 -18.21
N GLY A 368 -14.08 -15.88 -17.11
CA GLY A 368 -15.12 -16.48 -16.27
C GLY A 368 -14.65 -17.59 -15.32
N ARG A 369 -13.33 -17.85 -15.24
CA ARG A 369 -12.76 -18.84 -14.32
C ARG A 369 -12.24 -18.17 -13.05
N TYR A 370 -12.40 -18.83 -11.91
CA TYR A 370 -11.77 -18.44 -10.66
C TYR A 370 -10.34 -18.97 -10.60
N MET A 371 -9.38 -18.07 -10.53
CA MET A 371 -7.96 -18.39 -10.56
C MET A 371 -7.28 -17.92 -9.27
N ARG A 372 -6.33 -18.71 -8.77
CA ARG A 372 -5.35 -18.23 -7.78
C ARG A 372 -4.11 -17.79 -8.52
N SER A 373 -3.66 -16.56 -8.25
CA SER A 373 -2.44 -16.03 -8.86
C SER A 373 -1.22 -16.32 -7.99
N TRP A 374 -0.14 -16.67 -8.64
CA TRP A 374 1.21 -16.68 -8.10
C TRP A 374 2.08 -15.71 -8.86
N SER A 375 3.03 -15.12 -8.18
CA SER A 375 3.99 -14.25 -8.83
C SER A 375 5.41 -14.56 -8.38
N GLN A 376 6.33 -14.48 -9.32
CA GLN A 376 7.75 -14.52 -9.07
C GLN A 376 8.34 -13.15 -9.35
N THR A 377 9.03 -12.60 -8.37
CA THR A 377 9.63 -11.28 -8.47
C THR A 377 11.14 -11.34 -8.36
N PHE A 378 11.83 -10.35 -8.90
CA PHE A 378 13.19 -10.06 -8.45
C PHE A 378 13.10 -9.48 -7.02
N PRO A 379 13.75 -10.03 -6.03
CA PRO A 379 14.87 -10.95 -5.97
C PRO A 379 14.52 -12.42 -5.70
N LEU A 380 13.23 -12.81 -5.69
CA LEU A 380 12.79 -14.10 -5.22
C LEU A 380 12.12 -14.94 -6.31
N ILE A 381 12.48 -16.23 -6.36
CA ILE A 381 11.71 -17.25 -7.09
C ILE A 381 10.94 -18.04 -6.03
N PHE A 382 9.81 -17.49 -5.57
CA PHE A 382 8.91 -18.20 -4.68
C PHE A 382 7.47 -17.93 -5.05
N PHE A 383 6.69 -18.99 -5.09
CA PHE A 383 5.25 -18.92 -5.27
C PHE A 383 4.58 -18.70 -3.92
N PHE A 384 3.93 -17.57 -3.71
CA PHE A 384 3.17 -17.34 -2.49
C PHE A 384 1.67 -17.41 -2.74
N LEU A 385 1.02 -18.30 -2.01
CA LEU A 385 -0.43 -18.39 -1.94
C LEU A 385 -0.96 -17.20 -1.12
N MET A 386 -1.81 -16.36 -1.70
CA MET A 386 -2.52 -15.33 -0.95
C MET A 386 -3.69 -15.95 -0.19
N GLU A 387 -3.52 -16.23 1.10
CA GLU A 387 -4.62 -16.53 2.00
C GLU A 387 -5.20 -15.27 2.65
N ARG A 388 -6.53 -15.22 2.77
CA ARG A 388 -7.28 -14.10 3.35
C ARG A 388 -7.75 -14.47 4.77
N LEU A 389 -7.46 -13.63 5.77
CA LEU A 389 -7.93 -13.79 7.16
C LEU A 389 -8.36 -12.46 7.81
N VAL A 390 -9.44 -12.49 8.62
CA VAL A 390 -10.08 -11.30 9.24
C VAL A 390 -10.00 -11.31 10.75
N LEU A 391 -9.61 -10.20 11.42
CA LEU A 391 -9.73 -9.99 12.87
C LEU A 391 -9.68 -8.50 13.33
N SER A 392 -10.20 -8.19 14.52
CA SER A 392 -10.42 -6.86 15.07
C SER A 392 -9.14 -6.05 15.36
N TRP A 393 -9.16 -4.75 14.99
CA TRP A 393 -8.06 -3.79 15.09
C TRP A 393 -7.38 -3.73 16.47
N THR A 394 -8.16 -3.60 17.55
CA THR A 394 -7.61 -3.40 18.91
C THR A 394 -6.86 -4.61 19.42
N PHE A 395 -7.28 -5.81 19.06
CA PHE A 395 -6.64 -7.06 19.49
C PHE A 395 -5.25 -7.22 18.84
N PHE A 396 -5.11 -6.88 17.56
CA PHE A 396 -3.82 -7.05 16.88
C PHE A 396 -2.83 -5.91 17.12
N VAL A 397 -3.29 -4.69 17.32
CA VAL A 397 -2.42 -3.59 17.75
C VAL A 397 -1.80 -3.91 19.11
N SER A 398 -2.56 -4.49 20.05
CA SER A 398 -2.01 -4.95 21.34
C SER A 398 -0.98 -6.08 21.21
N ARG A 399 -0.95 -6.80 20.08
CA ARG A 399 0.03 -7.84 19.75
C ARG A 399 1.10 -7.40 18.74
N GLY A 400 1.27 -6.10 18.53
CA GLY A 400 2.36 -5.53 17.74
C GLY A 400 2.06 -5.27 16.27
N CYS A 401 0.80 -5.38 15.82
CA CYS A 401 0.42 -4.94 14.47
C CYS A 401 0.48 -3.41 14.36
N SER A 402 1.02 -2.93 13.25
CA SER A 402 1.06 -1.50 12.97
C SER A 402 -0.34 -0.92 12.80
N ILE A 403 -0.62 0.18 13.52
CA ILE A 403 -1.87 0.94 13.41
C ILE A 403 -2.13 1.40 11.97
N THR A 404 -1.08 1.74 11.23
CA THR A 404 -1.15 2.34 9.89
C THR A 404 -1.10 1.34 8.74
N GLN A 405 -0.89 0.05 9.05
CA GLN A 405 -0.83 -1.03 8.06
C GLN A 405 -1.86 -2.13 8.29
N TYR A 406 -2.81 -1.89 9.17
CA TYR A 406 -3.84 -2.87 9.49
C TYR A 406 -4.74 -3.18 8.29
N LYS A 407 -4.85 -4.46 7.95
CA LYS A 407 -5.85 -5.02 7.03
C LYS A 407 -6.86 -5.77 7.85
N THR A 408 -8.14 -5.39 7.73
CA THR A 408 -9.22 -6.14 8.39
C THR A 408 -9.33 -7.53 7.77
N PRO A 409 -9.18 -8.58 8.54
CA PRO A 409 -9.20 -9.96 8.11
C PRO A 409 -10.60 -10.49 7.62
N ILE A 410 -10.74 -11.58 6.84
CA ILE A 410 -12.02 -12.12 6.30
C ILE A 410 -12.62 -13.27 7.12
N CYS A 411 -11.84 -14.00 7.93
CA CYS A 411 -12.30 -15.07 8.82
C CYS A 411 -11.63 -14.99 10.18
N ILE A 412 -12.38 -15.30 11.24
CA ILE A 412 -11.88 -15.35 12.61
C ILE A 412 -11.69 -16.81 12.97
N SER A 413 -10.44 -17.25 13.09
CA SER A 413 -10.07 -18.60 13.51
C SER A 413 -9.71 -18.71 14.99
N SER A 414 -9.54 -17.57 15.70
CA SER A 414 -9.20 -17.53 17.12
C SER A 414 -10.43 -17.27 17.98
N ALA A 415 -10.71 -18.19 18.91
CA ALA A 415 -11.81 -18.05 19.87
C ALA A 415 -11.68 -16.79 20.75
N GLU A 416 -10.45 -16.38 21.09
CA GLU A 416 -10.17 -15.14 21.86
C GLU A 416 -10.56 -13.89 21.06
N ALA A 417 -10.26 -13.89 19.77
CA ALA A 417 -10.58 -12.75 18.91
C ALA A 417 -12.10 -12.67 18.61
N LEU A 418 -12.77 -13.83 18.50
CA LEU A 418 -14.23 -13.89 18.40
C LEU A 418 -14.89 -13.28 19.63
N LYS A 419 -14.42 -13.64 20.82
CA LYS A 419 -14.92 -13.09 22.08
C LYS A 419 -14.74 -11.58 22.18
N VAL A 420 -13.57 -11.04 21.77
CA VAL A 420 -13.32 -9.58 21.72
C VAL A 420 -14.26 -8.87 20.76
N LEU A 421 -14.66 -9.52 19.65
CA LEU A 421 -15.64 -8.97 18.72
C LEU A 421 -17.06 -9.03 19.27
N GLU A 422 -17.46 -10.14 19.88
CA GLU A 422 -18.76 -10.28 20.52
C GLU A 422 -18.94 -9.25 21.63
N ASP A 423 -17.92 -9.05 22.49
CA ASP A 423 -17.90 -8.04 23.55
C ASP A 423 -17.98 -6.59 22.99
N LYS A 424 -17.52 -6.35 21.75
CA LYS A 424 -17.54 -5.03 21.11
C LYS A 424 -18.75 -4.77 20.22
N VAL A 425 -19.42 -5.81 19.71
CA VAL A 425 -20.70 -5.66 18.98
C VAL A 425 -21.78 -5.10 19.90
N LEU A 426 -21.66 -5.30 21.21
CA LEU A 426 -22.54 -4.69 22.21
C LEU A 426 -22.28 -3.19 22.43
N ALA A 427 -21.18 -2.65 21.96
CA ALA A 427 -20.77 -1.25 22.06
C ALA A 427 -20.77 -0.56 20.69
N ARG A 428 -21.91 -0.52 20.01
CA ARG A 428 -22.12 0.35 18.84
C ARG A 428 -22.27 1.79 19.31
N PHE A 429 -21.19 2.52 19.37
CA PHE A 429 -21.25 3.96 19.59
C PHE A 429 -21.47 4.65 18.26
N PHE A 430 -22.72 5.02 18.00
CA PHE A 430 -23.05 6.02 16.98
C PHE A 430 -22.86 7.38 17.63
N ASN A 431 -21.92 8.17 17.14
CA ASN A 431 -21.95 9.60 17.41
C ASN A 431 -22.67 10.28 16.23
N ASP A 432 -23.22 11.48 16.45
CA ASP A 432 -23.96 12.27 15.45
C ASP A 432 -23.12 12.62 14.21
N LYS A 433 -21.81 12.34 14.21
CA LYS A 433 -20.85 12.64 13.15
C LYS A 433 -20.52 11.45 12.25
N SER A 434 -20.90 10.24 12.65
CA SER A 434 -20.68 9.00 11.91
C SER A 434 -21.98 8.48 11.27
N PRO A 435 -21.88 7.72 10.15
CA PRO A 435 -23.06 7.11 9.54
C PRO A 435 -23.70 6.09 10.49
N THR A 436 -25.02 6.03 10.47
CA THR A 436 -25.79 4.89 11.04
C THR A 436 -25.62 3.70 10.12
N ILE A 437 -25.10 2.59 10.63
CA ILE A 437 -25.02 1.30 9.91
C ILE A 437 -26.37 0.58 9.99
#